data_e87e616279849173d6a3b577ce7d7bae
#
_entry.id   e87e616279849173d6a3b577ce7d7bae
#
_cell.length_a   1.000
_cell.length_b   1.000
_cell.length_c   1.000
_cell.angle_alpha   90.00
_cell.angle_beta   90.00
_cell.angle_gamma   90.00
#
_symmetry.space_group_name_H-M   'P 1'
#
loop_
_entity.id
_entity.type
_entity.pdbx_description
1 polymer ?
#
loop_
_entity_poly.entity_id
_entity_poly.type
_entity_poly.pdbx_seq_one_letter_code
_entity_poly.pdbx_strand_id
1 'polypeptide(L)'
;MGSGENSPAMVTPHQNILKELGKSSYRINIDTPYGFQENANEMTERILGYFEKNVGYTINDVHFRSDFEDATTALAEIDKADWLFSGPGSPTYALKAWASSGASEKFHQVLERGTIVMASAAAMTLGAKTMPVYEMYKVGDAPFWLDGLNILEKATGIRASVVAHYNNTQGGTHDTRFCFIGQRRMEVLESLLEKDTGILGIDEHTGISFDLDTKVVEIFGKGQVTLRMNGAEKIFANKTTHSIGDFAF
;
A
#
# COMPACT_ATOMS: atom_id res chain seq x y z
N MET A 1 1.86 3.79 1.76
CA MET A 1 3.29 4.21 1.78
C MET A 1 3.99 3.61 0.57
N GLY A 2 4.89 4.40 -0.10
CA GLY A 2 5.61 3.91 -1.29
C GLY A 2 6.71 2.91 -0.97
N SER A 3 7.45 3.11 0.10
CA SER A 3 8.41 2.17 0.69
C SER A 3 9.02 2.75 1.97
N GLY A 4 9.97 2.00 2.55
CA GLY A 4 10.70 2.46 3.74
C GLY A 4 9.83 2.63 4.97
N GLU A 5 8.74 1.92 5.06
CA GLU A 5 7.74 1.93 6.13
C GLU A 5 8.35 1.65 7.50
N ASN A 6 9.46 0.92 7.54
CA ASN A 6 10.25 0.63 8.75
C ASN A 6 11.50 1.54 8.88
N SER A 7 11.57 2.64 8.13
CA SER A 7 12.68 3.58 8.22
C SER A 7 12.50 4.59 9.36
N PRO A 8 13.59 5.22 9.84
CA PRO A 8 13.49 6.27 10.86
C PRO A 8 12.55 7.43 10.48
N ALA A 9 12.42 7.73 9.19
CA ALA A 9 11.53 8.78 8.70
C ALA A 9 10.04 8.49 8.92
N MET A 10 9.67 7.22 9.09
CA MET A 10 8.28 6.78 9.29
C MET A 10 7.90 6.59 10.77
N VAL A 11 8.85 6.72 11.71
CA VAL A 11 8.55 6.57 13.15
C VAL A 11 7.48 7.57 13.59
N THR A 12 7.69 8.85 13.37
CA THR A 12 6.73 9.90 13.76
C THR A 12 5.36 9.75 13.07
N PRO A 13 5.26 9.51 11.75
CA PRO A 13 3.98 9.21 11.12
C PRO A 13 3.23 8.04 11.77
N HIS A 14 3.89 6.91 12.01
CA HIS A 14 3.27 5.79 12.69
C HIS A 14 2.82 6.14 14.11
N GLN A 15 3.66 6.86 14.87
CA GLN A 15 3.33 7.29 16.24
C GLN A 15 2.08 8.19 16.26
N ASN A 16 1.97 9.11 15.31
CA ASN A 16 0.82 10.03 15.25
C ASN A 16 -0.47 9.23 15.01
N ILE A 17 -0.51 8.37 14.00
CA ILE A 17 -1.66 7.53 13.69
C ILE A 17 -2.05 6.65 14.90
N LEU A 18 -1.09 5.97 15.50
CA LEU A 18 -1.34 5.06 16.62
C LEU A 18 -1.77 5.79 17.90
N LYS A 19 -1.33 7.02 18.10
CA LYS A 19 -1.72 7.86 19.22
C LYS A 19 -3.20 8.29 19.14
N GLU A 20 -3.68 8.59 17.96
CA GLU A 20 -5.08 8.97 17.72
C GLU A 20 -6.05 7.83 18.02
N LEU A 21 -5.67 6.59 17.73
CA LEU A 21 -6.49 5.41 18.01
C LEU A 21 -6.57 5.03 19.50
N GLY A 22 -5.69 5.59 20.32
CA GLY A 22 -5.68 5.33 21.77
C GLY A 22 -5.00 4.03 22.18
N LYS A 23 -4.82 3.86 23.52
CA LYS A 23 -4.02 2.76 24.09
C LYS A 23 -4.68 1.38 24.01
N SER A 24 -6.00 1.32 24.02
CA SER A 24 -6.77 0.07 24.04
C SER A 24 -7.03 -0.50 22.63
N SER A 25 -6.58 0.16 21.57
CA SER A 25 -6.80 -0.31 20.19
C SER A 25 -6.12 -1.66 19.93
N TYR A 26 -6.81 -2.54 19.21
CA TYR A 26 -6.26 -3.82 18.75
C TYR A 26 -5.53 -3.61 17.41
N ARG A 27 -4.25 -3.93 17.42
CA ARG A 27 -3.32 -3.63 16.32
C ARG A 27 -2.75 -4.91 15.77
N ILE A 28 -2.79 -5.06 14.44
CA ILE A 28 -2.31 -6.26 13.76
C ILE A 28 -1.36 -5.94 12.61
N ASN A 29 -0.43 -6.86 12.36
CA ASN A 29 0.33 -6.98 11.12
C ASN A 29 -0.20 -8.18 10.34
N ILE A 30 -0.44 -8.02 9.04
CA ILE A 30 -0.79 -9.12 8.13
C ILE A 30 0.38 -9.40 7.21
N ASP A 31 0.89 -10.61 7.24
CA ASP A 31 2.12 -11.04 6.57
C ASP A 31 1.92 -11.51 5.11
N THR A 32 0.72 -11.41 4.57
CA THR A 32 0.37 -11.93 3.24
C THR A 32 1.35 -11.55 2.12
N PRO A 33 1.76 -10.28 1.93
CA PRO A 33 2.55 -9.93 0.75
C PRO A 33 3.89 -10.66 0.63
N TYR A 34 4.46 -11.10 1.76
CA TYR A 34 5.72 -11.85 1.82
C TYR A 34 5.55 -13.29 2.34
N GLY A 35 4.31 -13.72 2.56
CA GLY A 35 3.99 -15.02 3.16
C GLY A 35 4.48 -16.24 2.39
N PHE A 36 4.75 -16.10 1.08
CA PHE A 36 5.31 -17.15 0.24
C PHE A 36 6.83 -17.37 0.43
N GLN A 37 7.51 -16.46 1.15
CA GLN A 37 8.95 -16.55 1.33
C GLN A 37 9.30 -17.46 2.50
N GLU A 38 10.35 -18.27 2.36
CA GLU A 38 10.79 -19.18 3.43
C GLU A 38 11.18 -18.44 4.72
N ASN A 39 11.66 -17.19 4.60
CA ASN A 39 12.03 -16.33 5.72
C ASN A 39 10.91 -15.39 6.17
N ALA A 40 9.65 -15.70 5.86
CA ALA A 40 8.51 -14.84 6.22
C ALA A 40 8.45 -14.55 7.72
N ASN A 41 8.75 -15.54 8.58
CA ASN A 41 8.80 -15.35 10.03
C ASN A 41 9.83 -14.31 10.46
N GLU A 42 11.04 -14.34 9.89
CA GLU A 42 12.07 -13.33 10.18
C GLU A 42 11.67 -11.93 9.73
N MET A 43 10.95 -11.82 8.61
CA MET A 43 10.41 -10.54 8.14
C MET A 43 9.37 -10.01 9.12
N THR A 44 8.46 -10.86 9.56
CA THR A 44 7.46 -10.51 10.58
C THR A 44 8.14 -10.06 11.88
N GLU A 45 9.09 -10.82 12.42
CA GLU A 45 9.82 -10.44 13.64
C GLU A 45 10.51 -9.08 13.52
N ARG A 46 11.07 -8.74 12.36
CA ARG A 46 11.68 -7.43 12.11
C ARG A 46 10.64 -6.30 12.12
N ILE A 47 9.46 -6.53 11.54
CA ILE A 47 8.35 -5.57 11.54
C ILE A 47 7.84 -5.36 12.97
N LEU A 48 7.54 -6.42 13.70
CA LEU A 48 7.08 -6.35 15.09
C LEU A 48 8.11 -5.64 15.96
N GLY A 49 9.38 -6.02 15.84
CA GLY A 49 10.50 -5.39 16.55
C GLY A 49 10.69 -3.92 16.24
N TYR A 50 10.44 -3.50 14.99
CA TYR A 50 10.46 -2.07 14.63
C TYR A 50 9.35 -1.30 15.33
N PHE A 51 8.11 -1.80 15.31
CA PHE A 51 6.99 -1.14 15.98
C PHE A 51 7.22 -1.06 17.49
N GLU A 52 7.65 -2.14 18.12
CA GLU A 52 7.91 -2.17 19.56
C GLU A 52 9.06 -1.22 19.96
N LYS A 53 10.23 -1.33 19.29
CA LYS A 53 11.46 -0.64 19.71
C LYS A 53 11.56 0.80 19.22
N ASN A 54 11.07 1.09 18.00
CA ASN A 54 11.24 2.39 17.38
C ASN A 54 9.97 3.24 17.45
N VAL A 55 8.81 2.64 17.24
CA VAL A 55 7.53 3.35 17.28
C VAL A 55 6.97 3.40 18.70
N GLY A 56 7.24 2.38 19.53
CA GLY A 56 6.80 2.30 20.94
C GLY A 56 5.42 1.67 21.10
N TYR A 57 4.99 0.85 20.15
CA TYR A 57 3.71 0.15 20.18
C TYR A 57 3.89 -1.33 19.85
N THR A 58 3.28 -2.20 20.66
CA THR A 58 3.17 -3.63 20.35
C THR A 58 2.04 -3.84 19.34
N ILE A 59 2.30 -4.65 18.32
CA ILE A 59 1.33 -5.10 17.34
C ILE A 59 1.32 -6.63 17.30
N ASN A 60 0.16 -7.22 17.03
CA ASN A 60 -0.01 -8.67 16.95
C ASN A 60 0.23 -9.14 15.52
N ASP A 61 0.82 -10.30 15.37
CA ASP A 61 0.97 -10.91 14.06
C ASP A 61 -0.24 -11.75 13.70
N VAL A 62 -0.66 -11.64 12.45
CA VAL A 62 -1.74 -12.43 11.87
C VAL A 62 -1.22 -13.09 10.59
N HIS A 63 -1.05 -14.40 10.66
CA HIS A 63 -0.66 -15.20 9.51
C HIS A 63 -1.82 -15.35 8.54
N PHE A 64 -1.61 -14.86 7.34
CA PHE A 64 -2.54 -14.98 6.22
C PHE A 64 -1.72 -15.15 4.94
N ARG A 65 -1.06 -16.32 4.81
CA ARG A 65 0.06 -16.51 3.90
C ARG A 65 -0.30 -17.05 2.53
N SER A 66 -1.47 -17.65 2.35
CA SER A 66 -1.84 -18.18 1.05
C SER A 66 -3.35 -18.24 0.82
N ASP A 67 -3.74 -18.36 -0.44
CA ASP A 67 -5.08 -18.69 -0.88
C ASP A 67 -5.44 -20.18 -0.69
N PHE A 68 -4.48 -20.99 -0.27
CA PHE A 68 -4.64 -22.43 0.04
C PHE A 68 -4.89 -22.69 1.53
N GLU A 69 -4.67 -21.71 2.39
CA GLU A 69 -4.93 -21.81 3.82
C GLU A 69 -6.37 -21.37 4.15
N ASP A 70 -6.91 -21.94 5.20
CA ASP A 70 -8.18 -21.45 5.74
C ASP A 70 -8.02 -20.03 6.29
N ALA A 71 -8.57 -19.06 5.60
CA ALA A 71 -8.52 -17.65 5.97
C ALA A 71 -9.38 -17.29 7.18
N THR A 72 -10.21 -18.21 7.70
CA THR A 72 -11.21 -17.92 8.75
C THR A 72 -10.60 -17.26 9.98
N THR A 73 -9.48 -17.80 10.48
CA THR A 73 -8.80 -17.24 11.65
C THR A 73 -8.25 -15.84 11.37
N ALA A 74 -7.60 -15.64 10.24
CA ALA A 74 -7.06 -14.34 9.86
C ALA A 74 -8.16 -13.29 9.69
N LEU A 75 -9.25 -13.65 9.01
CA LEU A 75 -10.41 -12.77 8.83
C LEU A 75 -11.07 -12.40 10.17
N ALA A 76 -11.14 -13.32 11.12
CA ALA A 76 -11.66 -13.05 12.46
C ALA A 76 -10.74 -12.10 13.28
N GLU A 77 -9.43 -12.15 13.06
CA GLU A 77 -8.51 -11.20 13.68
C GLU A 77 -8.59 -9.82 13.01
N ILE A 78 -8.75 -9.75 11.69
CA ILE A 78 -8.98 -8.50 10.97
C ILE A 78 -10.28 -7.83 11.45
N ASP A 79 -11.33 -8.61 11.71
CA ASP A 79 -12.60 -8.10 12.24
C ASP A 79 -12.48 -7.37 13.58
N LYS A 80 -11.50 -7.72 14.40
CA LYS A 80 -11.26 -7.08 15.70
C LYS A 80 -10.36 -5.86 15.60
N ALA A 81 -9.63 -5.69 14.49
CA ALA A 81 -8.57 -4.71 14.37
C ALA A 81 -9.12 -3.27 14.32
N ASP A 82 -8.52 -2.40 15.12
CA ASP A 82 -8.64 -0.95 15.02
C ASP A 82 -7.49 -0.37 14.18
N TRP A 83 -6.39 -1.09 14.05
CA TRP A 83 -5.27 -0.73 13.22
C TRP A 83 -4.67 -1.95 12.55
N LEU A 84 -4.53 -1.87 11.25
CA LEU A 84 -4.00 -2.94 10.43
C LEU A 84 -2.81 -2.43 9.60
N PHE A 85 -1.70 -3.17 9.68
CA PHE A 85 -0.52 -2.94 8.85
C PHE A 85 -0.28 -4.11 7.91
N SER A 86 0.13 -3.81 6.68
CA SER A 86 0.72 -4.79 5.77
C SER A 86 1.75 -4.12 4.87
N GLY A 87 2.82 -4.82 4.55
CA GLY A 87 4.04 -4.23 4.01
C GLY A 87 4.53 -4.79 2.69
N PRO A 88 5.85 -4.95 2.55
CA PRO A 88 6.49 -5.32 1.29
C PRO A 88 6.25 -6.77 0.89
N GLY A 89 6.55 -7.11 -0.35
CA GLY A 89 6.46 -8.46 -0.90
C GLY A 89 6.01 -8.49 -2.35
N SER A 90 5.07 -9.39 -2.67
CA SER A 90 4.48 -9.50 -4.01
C SER A 90 3.05 -8.93 -4.03
N PRO A 91 2.78 -7.90 -4.86
CA PRO A 91 1.42 -7.38 -4.99
C PRO A 91 0.47 -8.42 -5.59
N THR A 92 0.92 -9.22 -6.54
CA THR A 92 0.11 -10.28 -7.16
C THR A 92 -0.28 -11.36 -6.16
N TYR A 93 0.68 -11.76 -5.31
CA TYR A 93 0.43 -12.78 -4.29
C TYR A 93 -0.59 -12.29 -3.24
N ALA A 94 -0.38 -11.08 -2.72
CA ALA A 94 -1.30 -10.47 -1.77
C ALA A 94 -2.70 -10.29 -2.37
N LEU A 95 -2.78 -9.78 -3.60
CA LEU A 95 -4.05 -9.60 -4.30
C LEU A 95 -4.83 -10.92 -4.43
N LYS A 96 -4.17 -12.00 -4.86
CA LYS A 96 -4.82 -13.32 -4.99
C LYS A 96 -5.43 -13.79 -3.66
N ALA A 97 -4.65 -13.74 -2.58
CA ALA A 97 -5.11 -14.17 -1.26
C ALA A 97 -6.28 -13.31 -0.77
N TRP A 98 -6.19 -12.00 -0.90
CA TRP A 98 -7.21 -11.08 -0.38
C TRP A 98 -8.47 -11.00 -1.22
N ALA A 99 -8.37 -11.11 -2.54
CA ALA A 99 -9.53 -11.09 -3.42
C ALA A 99 -10.39 -12.37 -3.31
N SER A 100 -9.76 -13.53 -3.10
CA SER A 100 -10.46 -14.82 -3.03
C SER A 100 -11.08 -15.11 -1.66
N SER A 101 -10.61 -14.47 -0.59
CA SER A 101 -10.98 -14.79 0.79
C SER A 101 -12.08 -13.93 1.40
N GLY A 102 -12.41 -12.79 0.76
CA GLY A 102 -13.29 -11.78 1.35
C GLY A 102 -12.55 -10.74 2.25
N ALA A 103 -11.22 -10.75 2.29
CA ALA A 103 -10.43 -9.79 3.07
C ALA A 103 -10.67 -8.34 2.66
N SER A 104 -10.97 -8.08 1.38
CA SER A 104 -11.31 -6.74 0.89
C SER A 104 -12.48 -6.12 1.66
N GLU A 105 -13.54 -6.89 1.93
CA GLU A 105 -14.67 -6.42 2.71
C GLU A 105 -14.28 -6.14 4.17
N LYS A 106 -13.43 -6.99 4.75
CA LYS A 106 -12.91 -6.79 6.10
C LYS A 106 -12.06 -5.53 6.22
N PHE A 107 -11.27 -5.20 5.21
CA PHE A 107 -10.52 -3.94 5.18
C PHE A 107 -11.44 -2.72 5.19
N HIS A 108 -12.56 -2.75 4.47
CA HIS A 108 -13.58 -1.68 4.55
C HIS A 108 -14.15 -1.56 5.97
N GLN A 109 -14.48 -2.68 6.61
CA GLN A 109 -15.01 -2.67 7.98
C GLN A 109 -13.98 -2.11 8.99
N VAL A 110 -12.67 -2.36 8.80
CA VAL A 110 -11.63 -1.71 9.61
C VAL A 110 -11.63 -0.20 9.40
N LEU A 111 -11.79 0.28 8.17
CA LEU A 111 -11.82 1.72 7.86
C LEU A 111 -13.02 2.47 8.46
N GLU A 112 -14.12 1.78 8.77
CA GLU A 112 -15.30 2.38 9.43
C GLU A 112 -15.03 2.77 10.90
N ARG A 113 -14.01 2.20 11.55
CA ARG A 113 -13.71 2.40 12.97
C ARG A 113 -12.25 2.71 13.29
N GLY A 114 -11.37 2.56 12.33
CA GLY A 114 -9.94 2.64 12.57
C GLY A 114 -9.14 2.92 11.33
N THR A 115 -7.93 2.38 11.25
CA THR A 115 -6.96 2.75 10.20
C THR A 115 -6.33 1.52 9.57
N ILE A 116 -6.20 1.52 8.25
CA ILE A 116 -5.32 0.60 7.53
C ILE A 116 -4.06 1.33 7.04
N VAL A 117 -2.91 0.72 7.24
CA VAL A 117 -1.62 1.22 6.75
C VAL A 117 -1.02 0.18 5.81
N MET A 118 -0.99 0.50 4.54
CA MET A 118 -0.46 -0.37 3.51
C MET A 118 0.82 0.22 2.90
N ALA A 119 1.85 -0.61 2.75
CA ALA A 119 3.13 -0.18 2.20
C ALA A 119 3.58 -1.05 1.04
N SER A 120 4.30 -0.46 0.08
CA SER A 120 4.92 -1.18 -1.04
C SER A 120 3.92 -2.10 -1.74
N ALA A 121 4.15 -3.41 -1.74
CA ALA A 121 3.29 -4.41 -2.40
C ALA A 121 1.84 -4.38 -1.91
N ALA A 122 1.62 -4.26 -0.59
CA ALA A 122 0.29 -4.15 -0.02
C ALA A 122 -0.44 -2.90 -0.52
N ALA A 123 0.24 -1.75 -0.57
CA ALA A 123 -0.36 -0.51 -1.07
C ALA A 123 -0.81 -0.60 -2.53
N MET A 124 -0.08 -1.35 -3.35
CA MET A 124 -0.39 -1.51 -4.78
C MET A 124 -1.68 -2.29 -5.03
N THR A 125 -2.17 -3.07 -4.05
CA THR A 125 -3.45 -3.79 -4.19
C THR A 125 -4.67 -2.92 -3.97
N LEU A 126 -4.52 -1.74 -3.35
CA LEU A 126 -5.64 -0.89 -2.93
C LEU A 126 -6.33 -0.15 -4.08
N GLY A 127 -5.67 -0.02 -5.22
CA GLY A 127 -6.19 0.71 -6.38
C GLY A 127 -7.26 -0.03 -7.17
N ALA A 128 -7.81 0.64 -8.18
CA ALA A 128 -8.73 0.06 -9.15
C ALA A 128 -8.07 -1.09 -9.93
N LYS A 129 -6.79 -0.94 -10.23
CA LYS A 129 -5.96 -1.98 -10.85
C LYS A 129 -4.69 -2.19 -10.01
N THR A 130 -4.15 -3.40 -10.05
CA THR A 130 -2.89 -3.79 -9.42
C THR A 130 -1.86 -4.13 -10.47
N MET A 131 -0.66 -3.57 -10.33
CA MET A 131 0.47 -3.81 -11.24
C MET A 131 1.19 -5.10 -10.84
N PRO A 132 1.23 -6.14 -11.70
CA PRO A 132 1.94 -7.40 -11.44
C PRO A 132 3.45 -7.22 -11.75
N VAL A 133 4.16 -6.59 -10.82
CA VAL A 133 5.54 -6.14 -11.02
C VAL A 133 6.49 -7.28 -11.36
N TYR A 134 6.42 -8.37 -10.60
CA TYR A 134 7.38 -9.47 -10.77
C TYR A 134 7.19 -10.22 -12.08
N GLU A 135 5.97 -10.36 -12.53
CA GLU A 135 5.63 -10.97 -13.81
C GLU A 135 6.25 -10.18 -14.97
N MET A 136 6.19 -8.86 -14.91
CA MET A 136 6.78 -8.00 -15.94
C MET A 136 8.30 -7.83 -15.77
N TYR A 137 8.79 -7.65 -14.53
CA TYR A 137 10.18 -7.31 -14.29
C TYR A 137 11.10 -8.53 -14.20
N LYS A 138 10.64 -9.65 -13.60
CA LYS A 138 11.43 -10.86 -13.40
C LYS A 138 11.14 -11.94 -14.42
N VAL A 139 9.87 -12.14 -14.78
CA VAL A 139 9.45 -13.17 -15.76
C VAL A 139 9.58 -12.65 -17.18
N GLY A 140 9.33 -11.37 -17.42
CA GLY A 140 9.44 -10.72 -18.73
C GLY A 140 8.14 -10.66 -19.50
N ASP A 141 7.00 -10.78 -18.82
CA ASP A 141 5.68 -10.63 -19.45
C ASP A 141 5.50 -9.21 -20.05
N ALA A 142 4.65 -9.12 -21.06
CA ALA A 142 4.21 -7.84 -21.58
C ALA A 142 3.46 -7.05 -20.49
N PRO A 143 3.47 -5.69 -20.54
CA PRO A 143 2.72 -4.90 -19.57
C PRO A 143 1.23 -5.21 -19.55
N PHE A 144 0.69 -5.46 -18.36
CA PHE A 144 -0.74 -5.71 -18.12
C PHE A 144 -1.13 -5.31 -16.70
N TRP A 145 -2.43 -5.17 -16.46
CA TRP A 145 -3.01 -4.92 -15.14
C TRP A 145 -3.84 -6.10 -14.69
N LEU A 146 -3.87 -6.32 -13.37
CA LEU A 146 -4.87 -7.14 -12.69
C LEU A 146 -5.95 -6.23 -12.12
N ASP A 147 -7.17 -6.74 -11.92
CA ASP A 147 -8.19 -6.03 -11.16
C ASP A 147 -7.73 -5.89 -9.70
N GLY A 148 -7.74 -4.67 -9.18
CA GLY A 148 -7.34 -4.38 -7.81
C GLY A 148 -8.48 -4.61 -6.80
N LEU A 149 -8.21 -4.42 -5.51
CA LEU A 149 -9.24 -4.50 -4.47
C LEU A 149 -10.19 -3.28 -4.48
N ASN A 150 -9.79 -2.24 -5.17
CA ASN A 150 -10.55 -0.99 -5.34
C ASN A 150 -10.97 -0.31 -4.01
N ILE A 151 -10.14 -0.47 -2.97
CA ILE A 151 -10.40 0.12 -1.64
C ILE A 151 -10.25 1.64 -1.69
N LEU A 152 -9.26 2.14 -2.42
CA LEU A 152 -9.00 3.57 -2.54
C LEU A 152 -10.23 4.32 -3.08
N GLU A 153 -10.79 3.88 -4.20
CA GLU A 153 -11.96 4.53 -4.80
C GLU A 153 -13.18 4.45 -3.89
N LYS A 154 -13.47 3.29 -3.32
CA LYS A 154 -14.60 3.10 -2.41
C LYS A 154 -14.52 3.98 -1.17
N ALA A 155 -13.32 4.16 -0.60
CA ALA A 155 -13.13 4.96 0.61
C ALA A 155 -13.05 6.47 0.34
N THR A 156 -12.46 6.89 -0.78
CA THR A 156 -12.11 8.29 -1.03
C THR A 156 -12.79 8.92 -2.25
N GLY A 157 -13.33 8.10 -3.15
CA GLY A 157 -13.80 8.53 -4.47
C GLY A 157 -12.68 8.70 -5.50
N ILE A 158 -11.42 8.48 -5.14
CA ILE A 158 -10.27 8.63 -6.06
C ILE A 158 -10.11 7.32 -6.85
N ARG A 159 -10.43 7.35 -8.13
CA ARG A 159 -10.26 6.20 -9.02
C ARG A 159 -8.83 6.17 -9.59
N ALA A 160 -7.96 5.43 -8.94
CA ALA A 160 -6.56 5.31 -9.35
C ALA A 160 -5.99 3.93 -9.03
N SER A 161 -4.93 3.57 -9.78
CA SER A 161 -4.04 2.44 -9.47
C SER A 161 -2.86 2.96 -8.65
N VAL A 162 -2.54 2.31 -7.53
CA VAL A 162 -1.42 2.72 -6.69
C VAL A 162 -0.12 2.12 -7.22
N VAL A 163 0.89 2.96 -7.42
CA VAL A 163 2.24 2.55 -7.81
C VAL A 163 3.24 3.00 -6.75
N ALA A 164 3.75 2.05 -5.99
CA ALA A 164 4.80 2.24 -5.00
C ALA A 164 6.18 2.38 -5.66
N HIS A 165 7.20 2.77 -4.90
CA HIS A 165 8.57 2.95 -5.41
C HIS A 165 8.62 3.80 -6.70
N TYR A 166 7.82 4.86 -6.74
CA TYR A 166 7.59 5.60 -7.98
C TYR A 166 8.86 6.25 -8.53
N ASN A 167 9.73 6.75 -7.67
CA ASN A 167 11.02 7.37 -7.98
C ASN A 167 12.23 6.42 -7.85
N ASN A 168 12.06 5.10 -7.86
CA ASN A 168 13.17 4.16 -7.68
C ASN A 168 14.30 4.40 -8.68
N THR A 169 15.55 4.39 -8.19
CA THR A 169 16.78 4.63 -8.99
C THR A 169 17.85 3.55 -8.79
N GLN A 170 17.47 2.37 -8.34
CA GLN A 170 18.42 1.28 -8.02
C GLN A 170 18.97 0.55 -9.26
N GLY A 171 18.51 0.90 -10.45
CA GLY A 171 18.83 0.18 -11.69
C GLY A 171 20.25 0.35 -12.21
N GLY A 172 21.01 1.31 -11.70
CA GLY A 172 22.35 1.60 -12.19
C GLY A 172 22.36 2.07 -13.65
N THR A 173 22.30 1.14 -14.59
CA THR A 173 22.38 1.42 -16.04
C THR A 173 21.03 1.43 -16.75
N HIS A 174 19.94 1.12 -16.08
CA HIS A 174 18.60 1.09 -16.68
C HIS A 174 17.57 1.81 -15.79
N ASP A 175 16.47 2.22 -16.39
CA ASP A 175 15.40 2.92 -15.68
C ASP A 175 14.60 1.96 -14.80
N THR A 176 14.62 2.18 -13.50
CA THR A 176 13.88 1.40 -12.50
C THR A 176 12.76 2.19 -11.82
N ARG A 177 12.44 3.38 -12.32
CA ARG A 177 11.27 4.11 -11.84
C ARG A 177 10.01 3.26 -11.93
N PHE A 178 8.99 3.65 -11.18
CA PHE A 178 7.68 2.99 -11.17
C PHE A 178 7.78 1.52 -10.77
N CYS A 179 8.39 1.27 -9.60
CA CYS A 179 8.55 -0.08 -9.08
C CYS A 179 9.30 -1.02 -10.05
N PHE A 180 10.47 -0.61 -10.53
CA PHE A 180 11.34 -1.34 -11.47
C PHE A 180 10.81 -1.50 -12.92
N ILE A 181 9.65 -0.93 -13.23
CA ILE A 181 9.02 -1.09 -14.56
C ILE A 181 9.71 -0.23 -15.63
N GLY A 182 10.12 0.99 -15.28
CA GLY A 182 10.70 1.97 -16.17
C GLY A 182 9.67 2.71 -17.04
N GLN A 183 10.08 3.84 -17.61
CA GLN A 183 9.19 4.76 -18.33
C GLN A 183 8.46 4.09 -19.51
N ARG A 184 9.18 3.34 -20.32
CA ARG A 184 8.61 2.72 -21.53
C ARG A 184 7.44 1.77 -21.22
N ARG A 185 7.57 0.93 -20.16
CA ARG A 185 6.50 0.01 -19.79
C ARG A 185 5.37 0.75 -19.06
N MET A 186 5.70 1.79 -18.31
CA MET A 186 4.69 2.62 -17.63
C MET A 186 3.78 3.35 -18.63
N GLU A 187 4.32 3.84 -19.73
CA GLU A 187 3.51 4.45 -20.81
C GLU A 187 2.54 3.45 -21.43
N VAL A 188 2.98 2.21 -21.65
CA VAL A 188 2.09 1.14 -22.10
C VAL A 188 1.03 0.84 -21.05
N LEU A 189 1.41 0.69 -19.79
CA LEU A 189 0.47 0.44 -18.68
C LEU A 189 -0.57 1.56 -18.57
N GLU A 190 -0.15 2.81 -18.65
CA GLU A 190 -1.08 3.95 -18.64
C GLU A 190 -2.08 3.89 -19.80
N SER A 191 -1.64 3.52 -20.99
CA SER A 191 -2.52 3.38 -22.16
C SER A 191 -3.54 2.24 -22.06
N LEU A 192 -3.31 1.27 -21.17
CA LEU A 192 -4.21 0.15 -20.90
C LEU A 192 -5.24 0.45 -19.81
N LEU A 193 -5.11 1.57 -19.10
CA LEU A 193 -6.10 1.99 -18.11
C LEU A 193 -7.35 2.57 -18.79
N GLU A 194 -8.47 2.47 -18.08
CA GLU A 194 -9.69 3.18 -18.45
C GLU A 194 -9.44 4.69 -18.37
N LYS A 195 -10.11 5.47 -19.22
CA LYS A 195 -9.85 6.92 -19.37
C LYS A 195 -10.03 7.74 -18.10
N ASP A 196 -10.84 7.25 -17.17
CA ASP A 196 -11.14 7.86 -15.89
C ASP A 196 -10.33 7.26 -14.71
N THR A 197 -9.38 6.38 -15.01
CA THR A 197 -8.52 5.75 -14.01
C THR A 197 -7.12 6.36 -14.05
N GLY A 198 -6.73 6.99 -12.94
CA GLY A 198 -5.41 7.57 -12.76
C GLY A 198 -4.38 6.58 -12.21
N ILE A 199 -3.15 7.05 -12.08
CA ILE A 199 -2.05 6.39 -11.37
C ILE A 199 -1.67 7.28 -10.19
N LEU A 200 -1.79 6.74 -8.97
CA LEU A 200 -1.30 7.38 -7.75
C LEU A 200 0.11 6.84 -7.45
N GLY A 201 1.12 7.55 -7.91
CA GLY A 201 2.52 7.24 -7.69
C GLY A 201 2.99 7.74 -6.33
N ILE A 202 3.60 6.87 -5.53
CA ILE A 202 4.11 7.22 -4.21
C ILE A 202 5.62 6.94 -4.20
N ASP A 203 6.42 7.98 -3.96
CA ASP A 203 7.87 7.88 -3.91
C ASP A 203 8.35 6.99 -2.75
N GLU A 204 9.59 6.52 -2.85
CA GLU A 204 10.27 5.81 -1.76
C GLU A 204 10.38 6.70 -0.53
N HIS A 205 10.28 6.10 0.66
CA HIS A 205 10.30 6.79 1.96
C HIS A 205 9.24 7.90 2.07
N THR A 206 8.10 7.72 1.42
CA THR A 206 7.00 8.68 1.37
C THR A 206 5.68 7.97 1.67
N GLY A 207 4.79 8.66 2.35
CA GLY A 207 3.45 8.22 2.61
C GLY A 207 2.41 9.28 2.28
N ILE A 208 1.21 8.81 2.05
CA ILE A 208 0.00 9.61 1.92
C ILE A 208 -1.03 9.04 2.89
N SER A 209 -1.66 9.87 3.68
CA SER A 209 -2.78 9.51 4.54
C SER A 209 -4.04 10.25 4.09
N PHE A 210 -5.15 9.57 4.19
CA PHE A 210 -6.49 10.09 3.92
C PHE A 210 -7.29 10.00 5.21
N ASP A 211 -7.62 11.12 5.80
CA ASP A 211 -8.60 11.21 6.87
C ASP A 211 -9.99 11.22 6.23
N LEU A 212 -10.74 10.14 6.45
CA LEU A 212 -12.03 9.93 5.79
C LEU A 212 -13.15 10.79 6.40
N ASP A 213 -13.00 11.23 7.64
CA ASP A 213 -13.99 12.07 8.34
C ASP A 213 -13.81 13.53 7.95
N THR A 214 -12.59 14.05 8.07
CA THR A 214 -12.28 15.46 7.78
C THR A 214 -12.04 15.74 6.30
N LYS A 215 -11.89 14.70 5.47
CA LYS A 215 -11.52 14.77 4.05
C LYS A 215 -10.15 15.44 3.79
N VAL A 216 -9.28 15.37 4.79
CA VAL A 216 -7.92 15.90 4.73
C VAL A 216 -6.97 14.82 4.22
N VAL A 217 -6.03 15.24 3.39
CA VAL A 217 -4.94 14.39 2.89
C VAL A 217 -3.60 14.96 3.33
N GLU A 218 -2.75 14.15 3.92
CA GLU A 218 -1.39 14.57 4.30
C GLU A 218 -0.34 13.77 3.54
N ILE A 219 0.65 14.47 3.01
CA ILE A 219 1.84 13.87 2.41
C ILE A 219 3.00 14.02 3.39
N PHE A 220 3.64 12.90 3.73
CA PHE A 220 4.73 12.86 4.69
C PHE A 220 5.92 12.03 4.20
N GLY A 221 7.07 12.17 4.84
CA GLY A 221 8.30 11.45 4.48
C GLY A 221 9.29 12.30 3.71
N LYS A 222 9.93 11.78 2.66
CA LYS A 222 11.05 12.40 1.96
C LYS A 222 10.78 12.87 0.54
N GLY A 223 9.98 12.13 -0.20
CA GLY A 223 9.66 12.35 -1.61
C GLY A 223 8.31 13.03 -1.79
N GLN A 224 7.65 12.73 -2.87
CA GLN A 224 6.38 13.32 -3.28
C GLN A 224 5.35 12.24 -3.67
N VAL A 225 4.13 12.68 -3.89
CA VAL A 225 3.05 11.87 -4.46
C VAL A 225 2.70 12.49 -5.81
N THR A 226 2.57 11.65 -6.83
CA THR A 226 2.20 12.06 -8.19
C THR A 226 0.87 11.41 -8.56
N LEU A 227 -0.10 12.23 -8.94
CA LEU A 227 -1.30 11.75 -9.58
C LEU A 227 -1.16 11.97 -11.08
N ARG A 228 -1.16 10.87 -11.85
CA ARG A 228 -0.95 10.86 -13.28
C ARG A 228 -2.17 10.30 -14.01
N MET A 229 -2.61 10.97 -15.06
CA MET A 229 -3.73 10.53 -15.90
C MET A 229 -3.56 11.08 -17.33
N ASN A 230 -3.67 10.22 -18.33
CA ASN A 230 -3.58 10.58 -19.75
C ASN A 230 -2.34 11.43 -20.11
N GLY A 231 -1.19 11.10 -19.50
CA GLY A 231 0.06 11.82 -19.69
C GLY A 231 0.20 13.14 -18.90
N ALA A 232 -0.85 13.62 -18.26
CA ALA A 232 -0.79 14.76 -17.35
C ALA A 232 -0.39 14.31 -15.94
N GLU A 233 0.40 15.13 -15.23
CA GLU A 233 0.83 14.85 -13.87
C GLU A 233 0.52 16.02 -12.96
N LYS A 234 -0.01 15.70 -11.78
CA LYS A 234 -0.19 16.61 -10.65
C LYS A 234 0.66 16.14 -9.49
N ILE A 235 1.58 16.97 -9.04
CA ILE A 235 2.58 16.62 -8.03
C ILE A 235 2.20 17.25 -6.69
N PHE A 236 2.22 16.46 -5.64
CA PHE A 236 1.98 16.85 -4.26
C PHE A 236 3.27 16.67 -3.46
N ALA A 237 3.82 17.77 -2.97
CA ALA A 237 5.08 17.76 -2.23
C ALA A 237 4.92 17.13 -0.84
N ASN A 238 6.00 16.62 -0.27
CA ASN A 238 6.01 16.16 1.12
C ASN A 238 5.74 17.31 2.10
N LYS A 239 5.24 16.96 3.28
CA LYS A 239 4.89 17.92 4.35
C LYS A 239 3.84 18.95 3.92
N THR A 240 2.94 18.55 3.05
CA THR A 240 1.79 19.35 2.63
C THR A 240 0.49 18.67 2.99
N THR A 241 -0.53 19.50 3.16
CA THR A 241 -1.90 19.08 3.48
C THR A 241 -2.82 19.55 2.36
N HIS A 242 -3.73 18.68 1.96
CA HIS A 242 -4.65 18.87 0.83
C HIS A 242 -6.07 18.43 1.21
N SER A 243 -7.03 18.73 0.37
CA SER A 243 -8.35 18.10 0.40
C SER A 243 -8.35 16.83 -0.47
N ILE A 244 -9.19 15.83 -0.14
CA ILE A 244 -9.43 14.69 -1.04
C ILE A 244 -9.85 15.16 -2.44
N GLY A 245 -10.61 16.25 -2.54
CA GLY A 245 -11.03 16.86 -3.81
C GLY A 245 -9.87 17.34 -4.69
N ASP A 246 -8.71 17.65 -4.10
CA ASP A 246 -7.53 18.03 -4.88
C ASP A 246 -6.93 16.86 -5.68
N PHE A 247 -7.32 15.63 -5.39
CA PHE A 247 -6.94 14.42 -6.12
C PHE A 247 -7.94 14.04 -7.22
N ALA A 248 -8.91 14.89 -7.51
CA ALA A 248 -9.71 14.77 -8.74
C ALA A 248 -8.95 15.34 -9.94
N PHE A 249 -9.13 14.73 -11.11
CA PHE A 249 -8.68 15.26 -12.40
C PHE A 249 -9.81 16.02 -13.08
#